data_ae07482f72a593207e216cdeb5718651
#
_entry.id   ae07482f72a593207e216cdeb5718651
#
_cell.length_a   1.000
_cell.length_b   1.000
_cell.length_c   1.000
_cell.angle_alpha   90.00
_cell.angle_beta   90.00
_cell.angle_gamma   90.00
#
_symmetry.space_group_name_H-M   'P 1'
#
loop_
_entity.id
_entity.type
_entity.pdbx_description
1 polymer ?
#
loop_
_entity_poly.entity_id
_entity_poly.type
_entity_poly.pdbx_seq_one_letter_code
_entity_poly.pdbx_strand_id
1 'polypeptide(L)'
;MRAVRTKMTIPPVVDDFADMLAFTDTQPAASNGPVGTHAYCMSGPYSLAAAARFPDRVAAAASFYGTWLVSENEESPHLTLAKAKGELYIACAEHDELAPLPMVAELKALFDQSGNSGELEIYPEVHHGFAFPQRWCYDKPAAERHWERLIALYRRRLC
;
A
#
# COMPACT_ATOMS: atom_id res chain seq x y z
N MET A 1 -19.47 -13.45 -2.04
CA MET A 1 -18.13 -12.84 -1.89
C MET A 1 -17.22 -13.05 -3.11
N ARG A 2 -17.11 -14.24 -3.70
CA ARG A 2 -16.22 -14.50 -4.86
C ARG A 2 -16.53 -13.62 -6.08
N ALA A 3 -17.81 -13.40 -6.41
CA ALA A 3 -18.25 -12.62 -7.57
C ALA A 3 -17.97 -11.10 -7.46
N VAL A 4 -17.88 -10.55 -6.26
CA VAL A 4 -17.51 -9.15 -6.05
C VAL A 4 -16.00 -8.98 -6.21
N ARG A 5 -15.21 -9.92 -5.69
CA ARG A 5 -13.75 -9.90 -5.75
C ARG A 5 -13.21 -9.92 -7.18
N THR A 6 -13.86 -10.61 -8.11
CA THR A 6 -13.45 -10.67 -9.53
C THR A 6 -13.70 -9.35 -10.28
N LYS A 7 -14.47 -8.42 -9.70
CA LYS A 7 -14.73 -7.09 -10.28
C LYS A 7 -13.88 -5.97 -9.64
N MET A 8 -13.20 -6.27 -8.53
CA MET A 8 -12.32 -5.33 -7.85
C MET A 8 -10.90 -5.41 -8.42
N THR A 9 -10.76 -5.01 -9.67
CA THR A 9 -9.45 -4.78 -10.30
C THR A 9 -8.93 -3.39 -9.94
N ILE A 10 -7.66 -3.12 -10.23
CA ILE A 10 -7.04 -1.84 -9.86
C ILE A 10 -7.72 -0.63 -10.49
N PRO A 11 -8.03 -0.58 -11.81
CA PRO A 11 -8.59 0.61 -12.43
C PRO A 11 -9.89 1.11 -11.80
N PRO A 12 -10.95 0.31 -11.64
CA PRO A 12 -12.19 0.81 -11.06
C PRO A 12 -12.02 1.27 -9.61
N VAL A 13 -11.16 0.62 -8.81
CA VAL A 13 -10.90 1.06 -7.43
C VAL A 13 -10.15 2.41 -7.42
N VAL A 14 -9.24 2.62 -8.36
CA VAL A 14 -8.52 3.89 -8.49
C VAL A 14 -9.41 4.99 -9.06
N ASP A 15 -10.37 4.67 -9.93
CA ASP A 15 -11.39 5.61 -10.40
C ASP A 15 -12.33 6.02 -9.26
N ASP A 16 -12.81 5.09 -8.43
CA ASP A 16 -13.55 5.38 -7.20
C ASP A 16 -12.74 6.28 -6.24
N PHE A 17 -11.43 6.10 -6.18
CA PHE A 17 -10.56 6.96 -5.39
C PHE A 17 -10.49 8.39 -5.94
N ALA A 18 -10.55 8.58 -7.26
CA ALA A 18 -10.67 9.91 -7.88
C ALA A 18 -11.95 10.62 -7.43
N ASP A 19 -13.08 9.90 -7.40
CA ASP A 19 -14.36 10.44 -6.93
C ASP A 19 -14.31 10.78 -5.44
N MET A 20 -13.63 9.96 -4.61
CA MET A 20 -13.40 10.27 -3.20
C MET A 20 -12.59 11.56 -3.03
N LEU A 21 -11.52 11.76 -3.80
CA LEU A 21 -10.73 12.99 -3.78
C LEU A 21 -11.58 14.19 -4.17
N ALA A 22 -12.34 14.09 -5.27
CA ALA A 22 -13.22 15.15 -5.72
C ALA A 22 -14.29 15.49 -4.66
N PHE A 23 -14.86 14.47 -4.01
CA PHE A 23 -15.80 14.69 -2.91
C PHE A 23 -15.14 15.39 -1.72
N THR A 24 -13.96 14.95 -1.28
CA THR A 24 -13.25 15.58 -0.14
C THR A 24 -12.93 17.05 -0.42
N ASP A 25 -12.60 17.40 -1.66
CA ASP A 25 -12.30 18.78 -2.07
C ASP A 25 -13.53 19.72 -1.93
N THR A 26 -14.73 19.16 -1.84
CA THR A 26 -15.97 19.93 -1.58
C THR A 26 -16.31 20.08 -0.10
N GLN A 27 -15.59 19.41 0.80
CA GLN A 27 -15.92 19.37 2.22
C GLN A 27 -15.20 20.48 2.99
N PRO A 28 -15.91 21.36 3.73
CA PRO A 28 -15.28 22.43 4.49
C PRO A 28 -14.32 21.97 5.58
N ALA A 29 -14.48 20.73 6.06
CA ALA A 29 -13.64 20.15 7.10
C ALA A 29 -12.37 19.46 6.55
N ALA A 30 -12.26 19.30 5.22
CA ALA A 30 -11.10 18.69 4.59
C ALA A 30 -10.17 19.78 4.05
N SER A 31 -8.87 19.54 4.15
CA SER A 31 -7.90 20.35 3.41
C SER A 31 -7.82 19.86 1.95
N ASN A 32 -7.59 20.76 1.01
CA ASN A 32 -7.30 20.41 -0.39
C ASN A 32 -5.81 20.05 -0.59
N GLY A 33 -5.13 19.72 0.51
CA GLY A 33 -3.72 19.40 0.55
C GLY A 33 -3.40 17.95 0.18
N PRO A 34 -2.18 17.51 0.49
CA PRO A 34 -1.75 16.14 0.25
C PRO A 34 -2.56 15.15 1.09
N VAL A 35 -2.74 13.94 0.55
CA VAL A 35 -3.41 12.83 1.22
C VAL A 35 -2.46 11.66 1.44
N GLY A 36 -2.75 10.85 2.45
CA GLY A 36 -2.10 9.57 2.70
C GLY A 36 -3.05 8.41 2.44
N THR A 37 -2.51 7.34 1.88
CA THR A 37 -3.25 6.08 1.70
C THR A 37 -2.55 4.95 2.44
N HIS A 38 -3.31 4.03 3.02
CA HIS A 38 -2.76 2.77 3.50
C HIS A 38 -3.74 1.64 3.26
N ALA A 39 -3.20 0.45 3.08
CA ALA A 39 -4.02 -0.70 2.76
C ALA A 39 -3.36 -2.01 3.22
N TYR A 40 -4.18 -3.04 3.36
CA TYR A 40 -3.80 -4.34 3.89
C TYR A 40 -4.20 -5.47 2.95
N CYS A 41 -3.39 -6.52 2.88
CA CYS A 41 -3.73 -7.74 2.16
C CYS A 41 -4.06 -7.47 0.69
N MET A 42 -5.23 -7.92 0.23
CA MET A 42 -5.71 -7.74 -1.16
C MET A 42 -5.85 -6.27 -1.59
N SER A 43 -5.94 -5.34 -0.65
CA SER A 43 -6.03 -3.91 -0.97
C SER A 43 -4.66 -3.21 -1.03
N GLY A 44 -3.57 -3.87 -0.63
CA GLY A 44 -2.22 -3.33 -0.73
C GLY A 44 -1.88 -2.75 -2.12
N PRO A 45 -2.19 -3.45 -3.22
CA PRO A 45 -2.01 -2.93 -4.58
C PRO A 45 -2.70 -1.59 -4.85
N TYR A 46 -3.89 -1.38 -4.29
CA TYR A 46 -4.67 -0.16 -4.56
C TYR A 46 -4.03 1.09 -3.96
N SER A 47 -3.41 0.97 -2.77
CA SER A 47 -2.69 2.09 -2.15
C SER A 47 -1.51 2.55 -3.02
N LEU A 48 -0.74 1.61 -3.54
CA LEU A 48 0.40 1.91 -4.41
C LEU A 48 -0.05 2.44 -5.78
N ALA A 49 -1.10 1.86 -6.35
CA ALA A 49 -1.68 2.32 -7.61
C ALA A 49 -2.27 3.74 -7.50
N ALA A 50 -2.91 4.08 -6.38
CA ALA A 50 -3.39 5.43 -6.11
C ALA A 50 -2.22 6.44 -6.06
N ALA A 51 -1.10 6.09 -5.41
CA ALA A 51 0.08 6.94 -5.39
C ALA A 51 0.68 7.17 -6.79
N ALA A 52 0.68 6.16 -7.64
CA ALA A 52 1.14 6.25 -9.02
C ALA A 52 0.19 7.05 -9.92
N ARG A 53 -1.13 6.95 -9.67
CA ARG A 53 -2.17 7.60 -10.49
C ARG A 53 -2.41 9.06 -10.11
N PHE A 54 -2.21 9.39 -8.82
CA PHE A 54 -2.40 10.74 -8.28
C PHE A 54 -1.13 11.25 -7.58
N PRO A 55 0.00 11.35 -8.32
CA PRO A 55 1.29 11.63 -7.71
C PRO A 55 1.39 13.02 -7.08
N ASP A 56 0.55 13.96 -7.50
CA ASP A 56 0.52 15.32 -6.96
C ASP A 56 -0.41 15.45 -5.73
N ARG A 57 -1.22 14.44 -5.45
CA ARG A 57 -2.15 14.41 -4.31
C ARG A 57 -1.75 13.39 -3.25
N VAL A 58 -1.28 12.22 -3.63
CA VAL A 58 -0.88 11.16 -2.69
C VAL A 58 0.58 11.37 -2.30
N ALA A 59 0.80 12.02 -1.16
CA ALA A 59 2.14 12.28 -0.63
C ALA A 59 2.72 11.12 0.18
N ALA A 60 1.89 10.18 0.62
CA ALA A 60 2.29 9.01 1.37
C ALA A 60 1.40 7.81 1.01
N ALA A 61 2.00 6.65 0.76
CA ALA A 61 1.23 5.42 0.56
C ALA A 61 1.89 4.25 1.29
N ALA A 62 1.09 3.45 2.00
CA ALA A 62 1.56 2.26 2.69
C ALA A 62 0.79 1.02 2.27
N SER A 63 1.52 -0.09 2.08
CA SER A 63 0.97 -1.42 1.79
C SER A 63 1.49 -2.40 2.84
N PHE A 64 0.59 -2.98 3.64
CA PHE A 64 0.93 -3.97 4.67
C PHE A 64 0.53 -5.36 4.22
N TYR A 65 1.50 -6.27 4.15
CA TYR A 65 1.34 -7.64 3.61
C TYR A 65 0.46 -7.65 2.36
N GLY A 66 0.72 -6.72 1.43
CA GLY A 66 0.02 -6.61 0.17
C GLY A 66 0.24 -7.83 -0.71
N THR A 67 -0.84 -8.31 -1.34
CA THR A 67 -0.78 -9.48 -2.22
C THR A 67 -0.65 -9.05 -3.67
N TRP A 68 -0.02 -9.88 -4.51
CA TRP A 68 0.10 -9.65 -5.97
C TRP A 68 0.72 -8.30 -6.34
N LEU A 69 1.68 -7.83 -5.55
CA LEU A 69 2.39 -6.57 -5.81
C LEU A 69 3.31 -6.67 -7.05
N VAL A 70 3.75 -7.89 -7.37
CA VAL A 70 4.37 -8.25 -8.65
C VAL A 70 3.57 -9.39 -9.25
N SER A 71 3.09 -9.23 -10.47
CA SER A 71 2.34 -10.23 -11.22
C SER A 71 2.42 -9.97 -12.71
N GLU A 72 2.01 -10.94 -13.53
CA GLU A 72 1.95 -10.80 -14.99
C GLU A 72 0.80 -9.90 -15.48
N ASN A 73 -0.04 -9.41 -14.57
CA ASN A 73 -1.13 -8.51 -14.92
C ASN A 73 -0.57 -7.15 -15.35
N GLU A 74 -1.07 -6.61 -16.47
CA GLU A 74 -0.69 -5.28 -16.99
C GLU A 74 -0.98 -4.14 -16.00
N GLU A 75 -1.87 -4.36 -15.04
CA GLU A 75 -2.21 -3.42 -13.97
C GLU A 75 -1.37 -3.61 -12.69
N SER A 76 -0.40 -4.52 -12.70
CA SER A 76 0.39 -4.82 -11.52
C SER A 76 1.13 -3.59 -10.99
N PRO A 77 1.07 -3.32 -9.67
CA PRO A 77 1.60 -2.08 -9.09
C PRO A 77 3.07 -1.83 -9.40
N HIS A 78 3.88 -2.89 -9.47
CA HIS A 78 5.30 -2.77 -9.73
C HIS A 78 5.62 -2.05 -11.06
N LEU A 79 4.72 -2.14 -12.06
CA LEU A 79 4.90 -1.50 -13.36
C LEU A 79 4.76 0.03 -13.30
N THR A 80 4.19 0.55 -12.23
CA THR A 80 3.87 1.97 -12.10
C THR A 80 4.54 2.66 -10.91
N LEU A 81 5.34 1.94 -10.13
CA LEU A 81 6.02 2.49 -8.94
C LEU A 81 6.72 3.82 -9.24
N ALA A 82 7.51 3.88 -10.31
CA ALA A 82 8.27 5.07 -10.69
C ALA A 82 7.41 6.33 -10.98
N LYS A 83 6.10 6.19 -11.12
CA LYS A 83 5.18 7.33 -11.31
C LYS A 83 4.79 8.00 -10.00
N ALA A 84 4.91 7.31 -8.87
CA ALA A 84 4.61 7.89 -7.56
C ALA A 84 5.67 8.94 -7.19
N LYS A 85 5.24 10.10 -6.69
CA LYS A 85 6.11 11.15 -6.16
C LYS A 85 6.16 11.15 -4.63
N GLY A 86 5.11 10.61 -4.00
CA GLY A 86 5.00 10.46 -2.55
C GLY A 86 5.94 9.39 -2.01
N GLU A 87 6.12 9.39 -0.70
CA GLU A 87 6.89 8.36 0.01
C GLU A 87 6.07 7.07 0.10
N LEU A 88 6.69 5.95 -0.27
CA LEU A 88 6.06 4.64 -0.24
C LEU A 88 6.63 3.80 0.91
N TYR A 89 5.75 3.15 1.66
CA TYR A 89 6.12 2.17 2.66
C TYR A 89 5.48 0.82 2.35
N ILE A 90 6.29 -0.18 2.11
CA ILE A 90 5.83 -1.52 1.76
C ILE A 90 6.32 -2.49 2.84
N ALA A 91 5.41 -3.01 3.64
CA ALA A 91 5.70 -3.99 4.68
C ALA A 91 5.25 -5.38 4.24
N CYS A 92 6.17 -6.33 4.21
CA CYS A 92 5.90 -7.72 3.84
C CYS A 92 6.10 -8.62 5.07
N ALA A 93 5.27 -9.63 5.24
CA ALA A 93 5.46 -10.65 6.25
C ALA A 93 6.44 -11.72 5.71
N GLU A 94 7.32 -12.24 6.56
CA GLU A 94 8.28 -13.28 6.14
C GLU A 94 7.57 -14.59 5.76
N HIS A 95 6.53 -14.96 6.52
CA HIS A 95 5.75 -16.17 6.27
C HIS A 95 4.42 -15.83 5.58
N ASP A 96 4.48 -15.59 4.27
CA ASP A 96 3.32 -15.17 3.48
C ASP A 96 3.25 -15.93 2.14
N GLU A 97 2.31 -16.87 2.04
CA GLU A 97 2.08 -17.62 0.80
C GLU A 97 1.46 -16.76 -0.32
N LEU A 98 0.82 -15.63 0.03
CA LEU A 98 0.21 -14.70 -0.92
C LEU A 98 1.19 -13.62 -1.42
N ALA A 99 2.32 -13.48 -0.71
CA ALA A 99 3.42 -12.58 -1.04
C ALA A 99 4.76 -13.26 -0.72
N PRO A 100 5.11 -14.36 -1.43
CA PRO A 100 6.28 -15.16 -1.10
C PRO A 100 7.59 -14.38 -1.28
N LEU A 101 8.60 -14.71 -0.47
CA LEU A 101 9.90 -14.02 -0.45
C LEU A 101 10.55 -13.82 -1.82
N PRO A 102 10.48 -14.75 -2.79
CA PRO A 102 11.00 -14.48 -4.14
C PRO A 102 10.32 -13.30 -4.83
N MET A 103 8.98 -13.18 -4.72
CA MET A 103 8.23 -12.02 -5.23
C MET A 103 8.59 -10.74 -4.47
N VAL A 104 8.79 -10.83 -3.15
CA VAL A 104 9.22 -9.68 -2.32
C VAL A 104 10.62 -9.21 -2.72
N ALA A 105 11.54 -10.14 -3.02
CA ALA A 105 12.88 -9.80 -3.47
C ALA A 105 12.87 -9.11 -4.85
N GLU A 106 12.03 -9.58 -5.77
CA GLU A 106 11.81 -8.93 -7.07
C GLU A 106 11.23 -7.53 -6.89
N LEU A 107 10.18 -7.40 -6.08
CA LEU A 107 9.57 -6.09 -5.77
C LEU A 107 10.59 -5.13 -5.16
N LYS A 108 11.44 -5.61 -4.25
CA LYS A 108 12.51 -4.80 -3.64
C LYS A 108 13.49 -4.28 -4.67
N ALA A 109 13.93 -5.13 -5.59
CA ALA A 109 14.83 -4.73 -6.65
C ALA A 109 14.20 -3.67 -7.58
N LEU A 110 12.94 -3.84 -7.94
CA LEU A 110 12.20 -2.88 -8.77
C LEU A 110 11.95 -1.57 -8.02
N PHE A 111 11.63 -1.63 -6.73
CA PHE A 111 11.48 -0.46 -5.88
C PHE A 111 12.77 0.35 -5.79
N ASP A 112 13.91 -0.31 -5.55
CA ASP A 112 15.21 0.35 -5.48
C ASP A 112 15.62 1.00 -6.82
N GLN A 113 15.24 0.39 -7.95
CA GLN A 113 15.49 0.92 -9.29
C GLN A 113 14.54 2.06 -9.66
N SER A 114 13.37 2.13 -9.07
CA SER A 114 12.34 3.12 -9.41
C SER A 114 12.71 4.56 -9.04
N GLY A 115 13.65 4.72 -8.10
CA GLY A 115 14.02 6.02 -7.55
C GLY A 115 12.99 6.59 -6.56
N ASN A 116 11.97 5.84 -6.16
CA ASN A 116 11.00 6.30 -5.18
C ASN A 116 11.65 6.54 -3.82
N SER A 117 11.14 7.52 -3.11
CA SER A 117 11.45 7.68 -1.69
C SER A 117 10.63 6.67 -0.86
N GLY A 118 11.22 6.18 0.22
CA GLY A 118 10.53 5.28 1.14
C GLY A 118 11.30 3.99 1.42
N GLU A 119 10.58 2.97 1.83
CA GLU A 119 11.17 1.74 2.34
C GLU A 119 10.30 0.52 2.01
N LEU A 120 10.95 -0.59 1.64
CA LEU A 120 10.36 -1.92 1.67
C LEU A 120 11.00 -2.70 2.83
N GLU A 121 10.18 -3.11 3.78
CA GLU A 121 10.59 -3.81 5.00
C GLU A 121 9.99 -5.21 5.06
N ILE A 122 10.81 -6.22 5.41
CA ILE A 122 10.33 -7.56 5.74
C ILE A 122 10.21 -7.65 7.26
N TYR A 123 9.05 -8.02 7.72
CA TYR A 123 8.76 -8.28 9.12
C TYR A 123 9.09 -9.74 9.42
N PRO A 124 10.14 -10.00 10.24
CA PRO A 124 10.61 -11.34 10.46
C PRO A 124 9.65 -12.15 11.32
N GLU A 125 9.63 -13.47 11.12
CA GLU A 125 8.88 -14.46 11.91
C GLU A 125 7.36 -14.24 11.97
N VAL A 126 6.79 -13.33 11.17
CA VAL A 126 5.34 -13.07 11.18
C VAL A 126 4.65 -13.59 9.93
N HIS A 127 3.36 -13.87 10.08
CA HIS A 127 2.49 -14.38 9.02
C HIS A 127 1.60 -13.30 8.42
N HIS A 128 1.04 -13.60 7.23
CA HIS A 128 0.05 -12.74 6.58
C HIS A 128 -1.09 -12.36 7.51
N GLY A 129 -1.32 -11.07 7.72
CA GLY A 129 -2.40 -10.56 8.56
C GLY A 129 -2.02 -10.33 10.02
N PHE A 130 -0.74 -10.26 10.36
CA PHE A 130 -0.19 -10.11 11.71
C PHE A 130 -0.73 -8.90 12.48
N ALA A 131 -1.26 -7.90 11.81
CA ALA A 131 -1.66 -6.63 12.43
C ALA A 131 -3.03 -6.68 13.12
N PHE A 132 -3.83 -7.74 12.92
CA PHE A 132 -5.21 -7.81 13.44
C PHE A 132 -5.35 -8.72 14.66
N PRO A 133 -5.71 -8.18 15.85
CA PRO A 133 -5.76 -8.93 17.10
C PRO A 133 -6.67 -10.17 17.12
N GLN A 134 -7.68 -10.20 16.23
CA GLN A 134 -8.63 -11.32 16.16
C GLN A 134 -8.14 -12.48 15.29
N ARG A 135 -6.99 -12.33 14.64
CA ARG A 135 -6.44 -13.39 13.79
C ARG A 135 -5.49 -14.28 14.58
N TRP A 136 -5.43 -15.55 14.18
CA TRP A 136 -4.51 -16.53 14.77
C TRP A 136 -3.03 -16.14 14.62
N CYS A 137 -2.71 -15.36 13.58
CA CYS A 137 -1.37 -14.91 13.23
C CYS A 137 -1.03 -13.54 13.83
N TYR A 138 -1.85 -13.02 14.75
CA TYR A 138 -1.57 -11.74 15.39
C TYR A 138 -0.24 -11.75 16.11
N ASP A 139 0.61 -10.80 15.77
CA ASP A 139 1.86 -10.54 16.47
C ASP A 139 1.86 -9.10 16.99
N LYS A 140 1.80 -8.94 18.31
CA LYS A 140 1.69 -7.62 18.91
C LYS A 140 2.89 -6.71 18.61
N PRO A 141 4.16 -7.15 18.76
CA PRO A 141 5.32 -6.33 18.40
C PRO A 141 5.29 -5.83 16.97
N ALA A 142 4.99 -6.69 16.01
CA ALA A 142 4.88 -6.31 14.61
C ALA A 142 3.67 -5.39 14.35
N ALA A 143 2.55 -5.61 15.02
CA ALA A 143 1.38 -4.75 14.94
C ALA A 143 1.64 -3.35 15.48
N GLU A 144 2.35 -3.20 16.60
CA GLU A 144 2.76 -1.89 17.12
C GLU A 144 3.76 -1.21 16.18
N ARG A 145 4.76 -1.95 15.69
CA ARG A 145 5.74 -1.43 14.74
C ARG A 145 5.08 -0.90 13.47
N HIS A 146 4.09 -1.60 12.90
CA HIS A 146 3.42 -1.13 11.70
C HIS A 146 2.69 0.20 11.93
N TRP A 147 2.07 0.40 13.10
CA TRP A 147 1.46 1.69 13.47
C TRP A 147 2.50 2.79 13.64
N GLU A 148 3.62 2.50 14.29
CA GLU A 148 4.73 3.46 14.43
C GLU A 148 5.23 3.92 13.06
N ARG A 149 5.46 2.98 12.14
CA ARG A 149 5.91 3.28 10.78
C ARG A 149 4.89 4.09 9.99
N LEU A 150 3.61 3.72 10.03
CA LEU A 150 2.54 4.43 9.35
C LEU A 150 2.37 5.85 9.88
N ILE A 151 2.32 6.03 11.19
CA ILE A 151 2.18 7.34 11.82
C ILE A 151 3.40 8.21 11.51
N ALA A 152 4.60 7.66 11.58
CA ALA A 152 5.81 8.39 11.24
C ALA A 152 5.83 8.82 9.77
N LEU A 153 5.40 7.96 8.84
CA LEU A 153 5.24 8.28 7.42
C LEU A 153 4.28 9.46 7.24
N TYR A 154 3.10 9.40 7.85
CA TYR A 154 2.10 10.45 7.72
C TYR A 154 2.53 11.77 8.34
N ARG A 155 3.20 11.75 9.50
CA ARG A 155 3.76 12.96 10.10
C ARG A 155 4.81 13.64 9.22
N ARG A 156 5.61 12.87 8.48
CA ARG A 156 6.62 13.45 7.57
C ARG A 156 6.01 14.06 6.32
N ARG A 157 4.86 13.56 5.87
CA ARG A 157 4.34 13.87 4.53
C ARG A 157 3.03 14.64 4.51
N LEU A 158 2.29 14.68 5.62
CA LEU A 158 0.97 15.29 5.70
C LEU A 158 0.88 16.42 6.74
N CYS A 159 1.90 16.60 7.59
CA CYS A 159 1.92 17.64 8.62
C CYS A 159 2.87 18.79 8.30
#